data_9af5338e002584a29178de004db94b19
#
_entry.id   9af5338e002584a29178de004db94b19
#
_cell.length_a   1.000
_cell.length_b   1.000
_cell.length_c   1.000
_cell.angle_alpha   90.00
_cell.angle_beta   90.00
_cell.angle_gamma   90.00
#
_symmetry.space_group_name_H-M   'P 1'
#
loop_
_entity.id
_entity.type
_entity.pdbx_description
1 polymer ?
#
loop_
_entity_poly.entity_id
_entity_poly.type
_entity_poly.pdbx_seq_one_letter_code
_entity_poly.pdbx_strand_id
1 'polypeptide(L)'
;MQIDRSNKGYWSFYWPLGLTSTALLLERQVQNGLLARYPDSTSELATFALAQSSFQLVNAALIFLPQMVTVLGRSRSARRRCRSFIALLGVILAFPLAFMAFTAVGQQVLNGLLNIPVELAPQVARYLQWLAPLVMVNAMRHYCTGVLVLGQRTETVTLMNVTHMVILVAVLLTGFRLEWGALPTLALGTVMANSLTLVAAALAAAKINPPDLADGKPASWRAMWRFFWPVALTSLMFALSRPVLYAYVNLTTQAVVTVAALRVAFDFAAFFQNPVNQFRHVYAMFGATDPNGVRRFMFRVTGVLVAIMALIVFTPLSGVVFGHLLGIEGEVLRRATQAMAVLCLIPVIIALRNLNHGKMLVRRKTTAMAVAAILRVLVIAVAARALYATGWLDQRTACLALILGFAVEAFIVHQAGRRHAAT
;
A
#
# COMPACT_ATOMS: atom_id res chain seq x y z
N MET A 1 16.10 15.35 -26.05
CA MET A 1 16.76 14.75 -24.89
C MET A 1 17.23 13.35 -25.29
N GLN A 2 18.54 13.17 -25.52
CA GLN A 2 19.08 11.83 -25.81
C GLN A 2 18.97 10.97 -24.56
N ILE A 3 18.20 9.90 -24.65
CA ILE A 3 18.00 8.95 -23.53
C ILE A 3 19.27 8.11 -23.45
N ASP A 4 20.04 8.25 -22.37
CA ASP A 4 21.22 7.40 -22.10
C ASP A 4 20.76 5.94 -21.91
N ARG A 5 21.14 5.08 -22.86
CA ARG A 5 20.78 3.65 -22.89
C ARG A 5 21.77 2.77 -22.11
N SER A 6 22.70 3.36 -21.39
CA SER A 6 23.65 2.65 -20.53
C SER A 6 23.00 2.23 -19.20
N ASN A 7 23.67 1.35 -18.47
CA ASN A 7 23.29 1.03 -17.08
C ASN A 7 23.23 2.29 -16.19
N LYS A 8 24.00 3.33 -16.49
CA LYS A 8 23.96 4.62 -15.79
C LYS A 8 22.62 5.34 -16.00
N GLY A 9 22.09 5.33 -17.23
CA GLY A 9 20.78 5.93 -17.51
C GLY A 9 19.63 5.21 -16.81
N TYR A 10 19.65 3.88 -16.73
CA TYR A 10 18.63 3.13 -15.98
C TYR A 10 18.72 3.42 -14.49
N TRP A 11 19.92 3.48 -13.89
CA TRP A 11 20.12 3.79 -12.48
C TRP A 11 19.69 5.20 -12.13
N SER A 12 20.07 6.20 -12.92
CA SER A 12 19.71 7.60 -12.67
C SER A 12 18.20 7.82 -12.69
N PHE A 13 17.46 7.09 -13.54
CA PHE A 13 16.01 7.12 -13.58
C PHE A 13 15.37 6.32 -12.44
N TYR A 14 15.87 5.13 -12.15
CA TYR A 14 15.27 4.19 -11.20
C TYR A 14 15.53 4.57 -9.74
N TRP A 15 16.76 5.01 -9.40
CA TRP A 15 17.19 5.23 -8.03
C TRP A 15 16.28 6.19 -7.24
N PRO A 16 15.90 7.37 -7.76
CA PRO A 16 15.01 8.29 -7.04
C PRO A 16 13.63 7.67 -6.77
N LEU A 17 13.09 6.92 -7.73
CA LEU A 17 11.79 6.24 -7.60
C LEU A 17 11.84 5.13 -6.54
N GLY A 18 12.90 4.31 -6.59
CA GLY A 18 13.13 3.25 -5.63
C GLY A 18 13.28 3.79 -4.20
N LEU A 19 14.14 4.79 -4.02
CA LEU A 19 14.41 5.41 -2.73
C LEU A 19 13.15 6.04 -2.12
N THR A 20 12.41 6.83 -2.91
CA THR A 20 11.15 7.46 -2.45
C THR A 20 10.14 6.41 -2.02
N SER A 21 9.99 5.33 -2.80
CA SER A 21 9.04 4.26 -2.47
C SER A 21 9.41 3.49 -1.20
N THR A 22 10.70 3.38 -0.90
CA THR A 22 11.22 2.72 0.30
C THR A 22 11.10 3.63 1.52
N ALA A 23 11.40 4.92 1.38
CA ALA A 23 11.33 5.89 2.47
C ALA A 23 9.92 5.97 3.10
N LEU A 24 8.87 5.90 2.27
CA LEU A 24 7.47 5.89 2.74
C LEU A 24 7.11 4.65 3.59
N LEU A 25 7.94 3.60 3.57
CA LEU A 25 7.72 2.41 4.39
C LEU A 25 8.34 2.49 5.78
N LEU A 26 9.24 3.45 6.02
CA LEU A 26 9.84 3.65 7.34
C LEU A 26 8.76 3.94 8.40
N GLU A 27 7.68 4.63 8.02
CA GLU A 27 6.53 4.86 8.88
C GLU A 27 6.00 3.57 9.50
N ARG A 28 5.81 2.54 8.69
CA ARG A 28 5.27 1.25 9.16
C ARG A 28 6.23 0.54 10.11
N GLN A 29 7.53 0.65 9.86
CA GLN A 29 8.54 0.03 10.73
C GLN A 29 8.64 0.74 12.07
N VAL A 30 8.55 2.07 12.07
CA VAL A 30 8.49 2.85 13.32
C VAL A 30 7.26 2.46 14.13
N GLN A 31 6.09 2.34 13.48
CA GLN A 31 4.86 1.88 14.14
C GLN A 31 5.01 0.47 14.69
N ASN A 32 5.55 -0.48 13.91
CA ASN A 32 5.75 -1.86 14.35
C ASN A 32 6.75 -1.95 15.51
N GLY A 33 7.89 -1.25 15.40
CA GLY A 33 8.90 -1.22 16.45
C GLY A 33 8.42 -0.54 17.74
N LEU A 34 7.53 0.46 17.63
CA LEU A 34 6.89 1.05 18.80
C LEU A 34 5.91 0.08 19.45
N LEU A 35 5.00 -0.53 18.67
CA LEU A 35 4.02 -1.50 19.17
C LEU A 35 4.68 -2.70 19.86
N ALA A 36 5.81 -3.16 19.32
CA ALA A 36 6.56 -4.26 19.90
C ALA A 36 7.13 -3.97 21.30
N ARG A 37 7.18 -2.71 21.72
CA ARG A 37 7.68 -2.26 23.03
C ARG A 37 6.59 -2.05 24.08
N TYR A 38 5.32 -2.19 23.70
CA TYR A 38 4.23 -2.14 24.66
C TYR A 38 4.07 -3.50 25.40
N PRO A 39 3.54 -3.50 26.62
CA PRO A 39 3.43 -4.74 27.44
C PRO A 39 2.68 -5.87 26.74
N ASP A 40 1.59 -5.55 26.02
CA ASP A 40 0.79 -6.53 25.27
C ASP A 40 1.05 -6.45 23.75
N SER A 41 2.34 -6.47 23.37
CA SER A 41 2.80 -6.21 22.00
C SER A 41 2.16 -7.12 20.95
N THR A 42 1.87 -8.37 21.28
CA THR A 42 1.27 -9.33 20.34
C THR A 42 -0.16 -8.94 19.97
N SER A 43 -1.00 -8.63 20.97
CA SER A 43 -2.37 -8.13 20.79
C SER A 43 -2.38 -6.78 20.06
N GLU A 44 -1.49 -5.86 20.44
CA GLU A 44 -1.41 -4.53 19.82
C GLU A 44 -1.01 -4.59 18.34
N LEU A 45 -0.01 -5.42 18.00
CA LEU A 45 0.38 -5.67 16.62
C LEU A 45 -0.75 -6.29 15.79
N ALA A 46 -1.45 -7.29 16.35
CA ALA A 46 -2.56 -7.95 15.66
C ALA A 46 -3.75 -7.00 15.49
N THR A 47 -4.15 -6.30 16.54
CA THR A 47 -5.25 -5.31 16.53
C THR A 47 -5.00 -4.23 15.48
N PHE A 48 -3.80 -3.64 15.50
CA PHE A 48 -3.46 -2.61 14.54
C PHE A 48 -3.34 -3.14 13.11
N ALA A 49 -2.90 -4.40 12.92
CA ALA A 49 -2.89 -5.04 11.60
C ALA A 49 -4.29 -5.13 10.99
N LEU A 50 -5.28 -5.56 11.78
CA LEU A 50 -6.67 -5.71 11.35
C LEU A 50 -7.32 -4.35 11.06
N ALA A 51 -7.18 -3.39 11.98
CA ALA A 51 -7.69 -2.03 11.79
C ALA A 51 -7.05 -1.34 10.57
N GLN A 52 -5.73 -1.39 10.45
CA GLN A 52 -4.99 -0.79 9.36
C GLN A 52 -5.29 -1.43 8.02
N SER A 53 -5.48 -2.75 7.95
CA SER A 53 -5.83 -3.44 6.71
C SER A 53 -7.22 -3.03 6.21
N SER A 54 -8.19 -2.87 7.11
CA SER A 54 -9.54 -2.38 6.79
C SER A 54 -9.52 -0.93 6.30
N PHE A 55 -8.77 -0.06 6.99
CA PHE A 55 -8.57 1.32 6.58
C PHE A 55 -7.88 1.43 5.22
N GLN A 56 -6.79 0.67 5.00
CA GLN A 56 -6.05 0.70 3.74
C GLN A 56 -6.85 0.17 2.56
N LEU A 57 -7.79 -0.74 2.79
CA LEU A 57 -8.69 -1.21 1.76
C LEU A 57 -9.48 -0.03 1.15
N VAL A 58 -10.08 0.81 1.99
CA VAL A 58 -10.84 1.97 1.55
C VAL A 58 -9.90 3.07 1.01
N ASN A 59 -8.81 3.33 1.71
CA ASN A 59 -7.85 4.38 1.36
C ASN A 59 -7.12 4.11 0.03
N ALA A 60 -6.98 2.84 -0.37
CA ALA A 60 -6.35 2.46 -1.64
C ALA A 60 -7.07 3.03 -2.87
N ALA A 61 -8.39 3.23 -2.79
CA ALA A 61 -9.15 3.85 -3.85
C ALA A 61 -8.75 5.32 -4.11
N LEU A 62 -8.18 6.00 -3.10
CA LEU A 62 -7.82 7.41 -3.16
C LEU A 62 -6.44 7.68 -3.80
N ILE A 63 -5.58 6.67 -3.91
CA ILE A 63 -4.17 6.80 -4.33
C ILE A 63 -4.00 7.51 -5.69
N PHE A 64 -4.96 7.35 -6.60
CA PHE A 64 -4.90 7.92 -7.94
C PHE A 64 -5.60 9.28 -8.09
N LEU A 65 -6.17 9.83 -7.03
CA LEU A 65 -6.82 11.15 -7.08
C LEU A 65 -5.90 12.29 -7.55
N PRO A 66 -4.62 12.36 -7.16
CA PRO A 66 -3.71 13.38 -7.70
C PRO A 66 -3.62 13.33 -9.23
N GLN A 67 -3.58 12.13 -9.82
CA GLN A 67 -3.55 11.96 -11.27
C GLN A 67 -4.87 12.41 -11.93
N MET A 68 -6.02 12.12 -11.29
CA MET A 68 -7.29 12.63 -11.78
C MET A 68 -7.31 14.15 -11.81
N VAL A 69 -6.79 14.81 -10.77
CA VAL A 69 -6.70 16.29 -10.74
C VAL A 69 -5.77 16.81 -11.82
N THR A 70 -4.61 16.16 -12.06
CA THR A 70 -3.67 16.60 -13.10
C THR A 70 -4.23 16.47 -14.53
N VAL A 71 -5.07 15.46 -14.76
CA VAL A 71 -5.68 15.23 -16.08
C VAL A 71 -6.93 16.09 -16.29
N LEU A 72 -7.83 16.14 -15.30
CA LEU A 72 -9.15 16.75 -15.44
C LEU A 72 -9.24 18.16 -14.85
N GLY A 73 -8.28 18.59 -14.02
CA GLY A 73 -8.28 19.88 -13.31
C GLY A 73 -7.57 21.03 -14.03
N ARG A 74 -7.51 21.02 -15.37
CA ARG A 74 -6.71 21.97 -16.19
C ARG A 74 -7.24 23.39 -16.25
N SER A 75 -8.44 23.69 -15.73
CA SER A 75 -8.98 25.05 -15.58
C SER A 75 -9.45 25.30 -14.14
N ARG A 76 -9.60 26.56 -13.74
CA ARG A 76 -10.09 26.92 -12.38
C ARG A 76 -11.47 26.33 -12.09
N SER A 77 -12.37 26.34 -13.05
CA SER A 77 -13.71 25.75 -12.94
C SER A 77 -13.63 24.22 -12.83
N ALA A 78 -12.76 23.58 -13.61
CA ALA A 78 -12.51 22.14 -13.54
C ALA A 78 -11.90 21.73 -12.20
N ARG A 79 -10.94 22.48 -11.64
CA ARG A 79 -10.36 22.24 -10.30
C ARG A 79 -11.41 22.33 -9.21
N ARG A 80 -12.32 23.34 -9.25
CA ARG A 80 -13.44 23.43 -8.30
C ARG A 80 -14.34 22.20 -8.37
N ARG A 81 -14.68 21.74 -9.57
CA ARG A 81 -15.50 20.54 -9.75
C ARG A 81 -14.79 19.28 -9.30
N CYS A 82 -13.49 19.11 -9.58
CA CYS A 82 -12.68 18.03 -9.05
C CYS A 82 -12.67 18.02 -7.50
N ARG A 83 -12.52 19.19 -6.87
CA ARG A 83 -12.58 19.32 -5.41
C ARG A 83 -13.91 18.83 -4.83
N SER A 84 -15.04 19.28 -5.40
CA SER A 84 -16.37 18.86 -4.95
C SER A 84 -16.57 17.36 -5.16
N PHE A 85 -16.14 16.80 -6.29
CA PHE A 85 -16.20 15.37 -6.57
C PHE A 85 -15.36 14.57 -5.56
N ILE A 86 -14.13 14.99 -5.30
CA ILE A 86 -13.21 14.32 -4.36
C ILE A 86 -13.72 14.41 -2.92
N ALA A 87 -14.30 15.55 -2.52
CA ALA A 87 -14.92 15.72 -1.22
C ALA A 87 -16.10 14.75 -1.03
N LEU A 88 -17.02 14.70 -2.01
CA LEU A 88 -18.13 13.75 -1.99
C LEU A 88 -17.63 12.29 -1.97
N LEU A 89 -16.65 11.97 -2.79
CA LEU A 89 -16.04 10.65 -2.83
C LEU A 89 -15.41 10.28 -1.47
N GLY A 90 -14.71 11.22 -0.83
CA GLY A 90 -14.14 11.03 0.50
C GLY A 90 -15.21 10.69 1.54
N VAL A 91 -16.36 11.36 1.51
CA VAL A 91 -17.52 11.05 2.37
C VAL A 91 -18.09 9.66 2.07
N ILE A 92 -18.32 9.36 0.77
CA ILE A 92 -18.88 8.06 0.34
C ILE A 92 -17.96 6.90 0.79
N LEU A 93 -16.65 7.07 0.65
CA LEU A 93 -15.68 6.04 1.03
C LEU A 93 -15.44 5.98 2.55
N ALA A 94 -15.57 7.09 3.28
CA ALA A 94 -15.48 7.09 4.74
C ALA A 94 -16.70 6.43 5.39
N PHE A 95 -17.87 6.52 4.76
CA PHE A 95 -19.13 6.05 5.32
C PHE A 95 -19.13 4.57 5.73
N PRO A 96 -18.75 3.60 4.86
CA PRO A 96 -18.75 2.19 5.26
C PRO A 96 -17.78 1.91 6.41
N LEU A 97 -16.63 2.58 6.44
CA LEU A 97 -15.67 2.42 7.53
C LEU A 97 -16.17 3.03 8.84
N ALA A 98 -16.80 4.23 8.76
CA ALA A 98 -17.46 4.85 9.91
C ALA A 98 -18.64 4.00 10.41
N PHE A 99 -19.47 3.48 9.51
CA PHE A 99 -20.56 2.57 9.86
C PHE A 99 -20.06 1.35 10.64
N MET A 100 -18.99 0.68 10.15
CA MET A 100 -18.35 -0.45 10.81
C MET A 100 -17.74 -0.09 12.16
N ALA A 101 -17.23 1.14 12.33
CA ALA A 101 -16.55 1.57 13.54
C ALA A 101 -17.49 2.08 14.65
N PHE A 102 -18.57 2.78 14.26
CA PHE A 102 -19.42 3.52 15.21
C PHE A 102 -20.76 2.85 15.52
N THR A 103 -21.18 1.83 14.76
CA THR A 103 -22.47 1.17 15.00
C THR A 103 -22.30 -0.28 15.41
N ALA A 104 -23.18 -0.78 16.29
CA ALA A 104 -23.15 -2.18 16.73
C ALA A 104 -23.33 -3.16 15.56
N VAL A 105 -24.23 -2.85 14.62
CA VAL A 105 -24.46 -3.65 13.42
C VAL A 105 -23.23 -3.64 12.52
N GLY A 106 -22.60 -2.46 12.35
CA GLY A 106 -21.38 -2.33 11.58
C GLY A 106 -20.21 -3.14 12.17
N GLN A 107 -20.05 -3.15 13.49
CA GLN A 107 -19.06 -3.98 14.19
C GLN A 107 -19.32 -5.47 13.98
N GLN A 108 -20.57 -5.91 14.03
CA GLN A 108 -20.94 -7.30 13.72
C GLN A 108 -20.57 -7.66 12.28
N VAL A 109 -20.85 -6.78 11.33
CA VAL A 109 -20.45 -6.97 9.92
C VAL A 109 -18.93 -7.04 9.78
N LEU A 110 -18.19 -6.13 10.42
CA LEU A 110 -16.72 -6.13 10.40
C LEU A 110 -16.16 -7.44 10.97
N ASN A 111 -16.66 -7.83 12.15
CA ASN A 111 -16.22 -9.05 12.82
C ASN A 111 -16.54 -10.30 11.99
N GLY A 112 -17.73 -10.37 11.37
CA GLY A 112 -18.10 -11.46 10.48
C GLY A 112 -17.29 -11.52 9.18
N LEU A 113 -16.92 -10.36 8.60
CA LEU A 113 -16.13 -10.29 7.37
C LEU A 113 -14.67 -10.70 7.58
N LEU A 114 -14.08 -10.31 8.72
CA LEU A 114 -12.67 -10.56 9.03
C LEU A 114 -12.46 -11.69 10.02
N ASN A 115 -13.55 -12.27 10.57
CA ASN A 115 -13.51 -13.29 11.62
C ASN A 115 -12.61 -12.85 12.80
N ILE A 116 -12.79 -11.59 13.27
CA ILE A 116 -11.92 -11.01 14.30
C ILE A 116 -12.09 -11.79 15.62
N PRO A 117 -11.00 -12.18 16.28
CA PRO A 117 -11.08 -12.75 17.62
C PRO A 117 -11.83 -11.82 18.58
N VAL A 118 -12.69 -12.40 19.43
CA VAL A 118 -13.61 -11.63 20.31
C VAL A 118 -12.85 -10.68 21.22
N GLU A 119 -11.68 -11.08 21.70
CA GLU A 119 -10.81 -10.28 22.55
C GLU A 119 -10.24 -9.03 21.87
N LEU A 120 -10.05 -9.05 20.53
CA LEU A 120 -9.49 -7.94 19.77
C LEU A 120 -10.58 -7.00 19.20
N ALA A 121 -11.81 -7.48 19.05
CA ALA A 121 -12.87 -6.76 18.34
C ALA A 121 -13.14 -5.35 18.90
N PRO A 122 -13.21 -5.10 20.23
CA PRO A 122 -13.44 -3.75 20.75
C PRO A 122 -12.28 -2.79 20.44
N GLN A 123 -11.04 -3.27 20.49
CA GLN A 123 -9.88 -2.44 20.20
C GLN A 123 -9.77 -2.13 18.70
N VAL A 124 -10.03 -3.09 17.83
CA VAL A 124 -10.08 -2.89 16.37
C VAL A 124 -11.12 -1.82 16.03
N ALA A 125 -12.33 -1.89 16.61
CA ALA A 125 -13.36 -0.89 16.41
C ALA A 125 -12.91 0.52 16.87
N ARG A 126 -12.27 0.64 18.04
CA ARG A 126 -11.72 1.90 18.55
C ARG A 126 -10.65 2.48 17.62
N TYR A 127 -9.73 1.67 17.08
CA TYR A 127 -8.76 2.15 16.09
C TYR A 127 -9.46 2.67 14.83
N LEU A 128 -10.47 1.95 14.34
CA LEU A 128 -11.23 2.37 13.16
C LEU A 128 -12.01 3.66 13.37
N GLN A 129 -12.50 3.93 14.60
CA GLN A 129 -13.14 5.21 14.94
C GLN A 129 -12.21 6.40 14.70
N TRP A 130 -10.91 6.26 15.00
CA TRP A 130 -9.90 7.27 14.72
C TRP A 130 -9.50 7.34 13.25
N LEU A 131 -9.44 6.18 12.57
CA LEU A 131 -8.99 6.09 11.18
C LEU A 131 -10.07 6.46 10.16
N ALA A 132 -11.36 6.24 10.45
CA ALA A 132 -12.44 6.48 9.50
C ALA A 132 -12.51 7.94 9.01
N PRO A 133 -12.41 8.99 9.86
CA PRO A 133 -12.38 10.38 9.40
C PRO A 133 -11.18 10.70 8.51
N LEU A 134 -10.07 9.96 8.67
CA LEU A 134 -8.86 10.18 7.87
C LEU A 134 -9.03 9.83 6.38
N VAL A 135 -10.04 9.06 6.01
CA VAL A 135 -10.37 8.82 4.60
C VAL A 135 -10.69 10.14 3.91
N MET A 136 -11.49 11.00 4.55
CA MET A 136 -11.81 12.34 4.03
C MET A 136 -10.59 13.25 4.02
N VAL A 137 -9.80 13.24 5.10
CA VAL A 137 -8.54 14.00 5.20
C VAL A 137 -7.59 13.62 4.07
N ASN A 138 -7.42 12.31 3.81
CA ASN A 138 -6.56 11.81 2.75
C ASN A 138 -7.10 12.15 1.35
N ALA A 139 -8.41 12.06 1.12
CA ALA A 139 -9.03 12.48 -0.13
C ALA A 139 -8.68 13.93 -0.46
N MET A 140 -8.84 14.84 0.51
CA MET A 140 -8.53 16.26 0.33
C MET A 140 -7.02 16.51 0.20
N ARG A 141 -6.18 15.77 0.92
CA ARG A 141 -4.72 15.83 0.77
C ARG A 141 -4.29 15.42 -0.65
N HIS A 142 -4.86 14.36 -1.20
CA HIS A 142 -4.63 13.93 -2.58
C HIS A 142 -5.09 14.96 -3.61
N TYR A 143 -6.21 15.67 -3.36
CA TYR A 143 -6.62 16.80 -4.19
C TYR A 143 -5.56 17.90 -4.19
N CYS A 144 -5.11 18.35 -3.01
CA CYS A 144 -4.07 19.37 -2.89
C CYS A 144 -2.76 18.95 -3.55
N THR A 145 -2.34 17.69 -3.36
CA THR A 145 -1.18 17.12 -4.05
C THR A 145 -1.32 17.20 -5.58
N GLY A 146 -2.50 16.89 -6.13
CA GLY A 146 -2.75 17.02 -7.56
C GLY A 146 -2.65 18.47 -8.06
N VAL A 147 -3.12 19.44 -7.28
CA VAL A 147 -2.97 20.89 -7.58
C VAL A 147 -1.50 21.32 -7.54
N LEU A 148 -0.73 20.86 -6.55
CA LEU A 148 0.70 21.15 -6.44
C LEU A 148 1.49 20.57 -7.64
N VAL A 149 1.16 19.35 -8.07
CA VAL A 149 1.76 18.71 -9.25
C VAL A 149 1.42 19.47 -10.52
N LEU A 150 0.17 19.93 -10.69
CA LEU A 150 -0.23 20.82 -11.80
C LEU A 150 0.58 22.12 -11.82
N GLY A 151 0.87 22.67 -10.64
CA GLY A 151 1.71 23.86 -10.46
C GLY A 151 3.21 23.59 -10.54
N GLN A 152 3.64 22.36 -10.91
CA GLN A 152 5.05 21.94 -10.99
C GLN A 152 5.83 22.09 -9.66
N ARG A 153 5.12 22.02 -8.52
CA ARG A 153 5.69 22.11 -7.16
C ARG A 153 5.88 20.75 -6.52
N THR A 154 6.56 19.84 -7.21
CA THR A 154 6.82 18.47 -6.72
C THR A 154 7.74 18.44 -5.49
N GLU A 155 8.66 19.40 -5.37
CA GLU A 155 9.51 19.58 -4.18
C GLU A 155 8.66 19.82 -2.92
N THR A 156 7.61 20.64 -3.03
CA THR A 156 6.67 20.89 -1.93
C THR A 156 5.98 19.60 -1.51
N VAL A 157 5.59 18.75 -2.45
CA VAL A 157 4.98 17.44 -2.15
C VAL A 157 5.98 16.55 -1.39
N THR A 158 7.25 16.53 -1.79
CA THR A 158 8.29 15.77 -1.08
C THR A 158 8.50 16.31 0.34
N LEU A 159 8.61 17.63 0.50
CA LEU A 159 8.74 18.26 1.80
C LEU A 159 7.57 17.91 2.73
N MET A 160 6.34 17.92 2.20
CA MET A 160 5.15 17.55 2.95
C MET A 160 5.17 16.09 3.42
N ASN A 161 5.66 15.16 2.59
CA ASN A 161 5.80 13.76 2.99
C ASN A 161 6.86 13.59 4.08
N VAL A 162 7.97 14.33 4.02
CA VAL A 162 8.99 14.34 5.08
C VAL A 162 8.42 14.94 6.37
N THR A 163 7.71 16.07 6.28
CA THR A 163 7.05 16.71 7.43
C THR A 163 6.02 15.77 8.07
N HIS A 164 5.21 15.06 7.27
CA HIS A 164 4.30 14.04 7.76
C HIS A 164 5.02 12.99 8.62
N MET A 165 6.12 12.46 8.09
CA MET A 165 6.93 11.45 8.78
C MET A 165 7.51 11.99 10.09
N VAL A 166 8.04 13.21 10.08
CA VAL A 166 8.61 13.85 11.28
C VAL A 166 7.54 14.06 12.36
N ILE A 167 6.37 14.57 11.98
CA ILE A 167 5.24 14.77 12.92
C ILE A 167 4.82 13.43 13.51
N LEU A 168 4.62 12.41 12.66
CA LEU A 168 4.23 11.08 13.11
C LEU A 168 5.22 10.54 14.14
N VAL A 169 6.50 10.49 13.79
CA VAL A 169 7.55 9.96 14.67
C VAL A 169 7.64 10.76 15.98
N ALA A 170 7.56 12.09 15.91
CA ALA A 170 7.58 12.95 17.11
C ALA A 170 6.42 12.62 18.05
N VAL A 171 5.19 12.51 17.55
CA VAL A 171 4.01 12.17 18.37
C VAL A 171 4.11 10.76 18.93
N LEU A 172 4.56 9.80 18.12
CA LEU A 172 4.75 8.41 18.57
C LEU A 172 5.76 8.31 19.70
N LEU A 173 6.92 8.97 19.57
CA LEU A 173 7.95 8.97 20.61
C LEU A 173 7.50 9.71 21.86
N THR A 174 6.79 10.84 21.72
CA THR A 174 6.24 11.59 22.84
C THR A 174 5.20 10.76 23.59
N GLY A 175 4.24 10.15 22.90
CA GLY A 175 3.21 9.33 23.52
C GLY A 175 3.81 8.11 24.23
N PHE A 176 4.83 7.48 23.65
CA PHE A 176 5.55 6.38 24.28
C PHE A 176 6.28 6.82 25.56
N ARG A 177 6.98 7.99 25.53
CA ARG A 177 7.69 8.53 26.70
C ARG A 177 6.74 8.99 27.82
N LEU A 178 5.55 9.45 27.47
CA LEU A 178 4.51 9.86 28.41
C LEU A 178 3.63 8.69 28.86
N GLU A 179 4.02 7.46 28.54
CA GLU A 179 3.32 6.21 28.91
C GLU A 179 1.85 6.15 28.46
N TRP A 180 1.52 6.82 27.35
CA TRP A 180 0.20 6.66 26.75
C TRP A 180 0.02 5.23 26.24
N GLY A 181 -1.20 4.70 26.31
CA GLY A 181 -1.48 3.40 25.72
C GLY A 181 -1.18 3.36 24.21
N ALA A 182 -1.01 2.17 23.66
CA ALA A 182 -0.66 1.97 22.24
C ALA A 182 -1.68 2.61 21.28
N LEU A 183 -2.98 2.38 21.55
CA LEU A 183 -4.08 2.93 20.73
C LEU A 183 -4.05 4.47 20.65
N PRO A 184 -4.09 5.23 21.77
CA PRO A 184 -4.07 6.70 21.68
C PRO A 184 -2.78 7.22 21.04
N THR A 185 -1.62 6.60 21.30
CA THR A 185 -0.33 7.02 20.73
C THR A 185 -0.36 6.91 19.19
N LEU A 186 -0.74 5.76 18.67
CA LEU A 186 -0.78 5.52 17.22
C LEU A 186 -1.91 6.30 16.53
N ALA A 187 -3.09 6.32 17.15
CA ALA A 187 -4.24 7.04 16.60
C ALA A 187 -3.95 8.53 16.51
N LEU A 188 -3.51 9.15 17.62
CA LEU A 188 -3.19 10.58 17.66
C LEU A 188 -2.03 10.92 16.70
N GLY A 189 -0.96 10.10 16.66
CA GLY A 189 0.14 10.28 15.73
C GLY A 189 -0.31 10.28 14.28
N THR A 190 -1.14 9.32 13.91
CA THR A 190 -1.66 9.20 12.56
C THR A 190 -2.62 10.36 12.21
N VAL A 191 -3.52 10.73 13.13
CA VAL A 191 -4.47 11.85 12.93
C VAL A 191 -3.74 13.17 12.81
N MET A 192 -2.81 13.48 13.72
CA MET A 192 -2.05 14.72 13.68
C MET A 192 -1.20 14.84 12.42
N ALA A 193 -0.43 13.79 12.08
CA ALA A 193 0.40 13.79 10.89
C ALA A 193 -0.41 14.03 9.61
N ASN A 194 -1.53 13.34 9.43
CA ASN A 194 -2.38 13.51 8.24
C ASN A 194 -3.08 14.88 8.22
N SER A 195 -3.62 15.34 9.35
CA SER A 195 -4.37 16.60 9.42
C SER A 195 -3.46 17.81 9.24
N LEU A 196 -2.31 17.86 9.91
CA LEU A 196 -1.34 18.96 9.76
C LEU A 196 -0.74 18.98 8.34
N THR A 197 -0.49 17.81 7.76
CA THR A 197 -0.03 17.73 6.36
C THR A 197 -1.12 18.20 5.39
N LEU A 198 -2.40 17.91 5.64
CA LEU A 198 -3.50 18.45 4.84
C LEU A 198 -3.54 19.99 4.93
N VAL A 199 -3.42 20.56 6.13
CA VAL A 199 -3.40 22.03 6.32
C VAL A 199 -2.23 22.65 5.54
N ALA A 200 -1.02 22.09 5.69
CA ALA A 200 0.15 22.55 4.94
C ALA A 200 -0.05 22.44 3.43
N ALA A 201 -0.63 21.31 2.95
CA ALA A 201 -0.97 21.09 1.55
C ALA A 201 -1.98 22.10 1.02
N ALA A 202 -3.02 22.38 1.78
CA ALA A 202 -4.07 23.33 1.40
C ALA A 202 -3.53 24.75 1.32
N LEU A 203 -2.71 25.19 2.30
CA LEU A 203 -2.05 26.48 2.30
C LEU A 203 -1.08 26.64 1.13
N ALA A 204 -0.28 25.59 0.85
CA ALA A 204 0.63 25.60 -0.30
C ALA A 204 -0.15 25.64 -1.64
N ALA A 205 -1.18 24.82 -1.78
CA ALA A 205 -2.01 24.78 -2.99
C ALA A 205 -2.79 26.09 -3.23
N ALA A 206 -3.21 26.79 -2.15
CA ALA A 206 -3.89 28.09 -2.25
C ALA A 206 -2.99 29.20 -2.81
N LYS A 207 -1.68 29.11 -2.58
CA LYS A 207 -0.69 30.08 -3.10
C LYS A 207 -0.32 29.86 -4.56
N ILE A 208 -0.77 28.77 -5.15
CA ILE A 208 -0.41 28.38 -6.52
C ILE A 208 -1.60 28.64 -7.44
N ASN A 209 -1.35 29.37 -8.53
CA ASN A 209 -2.26 29.50 -9.66
C ASN A 209 -1.70 28.67 -10.83
N PRO A 210 -2.07 27.36 -10.94
CA PRO A 210 -1.67 26.58 -12.09
C PRO A 210 -2.20 27.23 -13.37
N PRO A 211 -1.44 27.22 -14.48
CA PRO A 211 -1.87 27.84 -15.73
C PRO A 211 -3.22 27.25 -16.17
N ASP A 212 -4.16 28.14 -16.49
CA ASP A 212 -5.45 27.73 -17.03
C ASP A 212 -5.31 27.54 -18.55
N LEU A 213 -5.60 26.35 -19.02
CA LEU A 213 -5.73 26.09 -20.47
C LEU A 213 -7.10 26.60 -20.92
N ALA A 214 -7.10 27.44 -21.95
CA ALA A 214 -8.26 28.21 -22.42
C ALA A 214 -9.50 27.36 -22.77
N ASP A 215 -9.31 26.10 -23.20
CA ASP A 215 -10.38 25.22 -23.64
C ASP A 215 -10.85 24.22 -22.56
N GLY A 216 -10.46 24.41 -21.34
CA GLY A 216 -10.72 23.47 -20.24
C GLY A 216 -12.16 23.51 -19.71
N LYS A 217 -13.15 23.11 -20.51
CA LYS A 217 -14.49 22.84 -19.96
C LYS A 217 -14.41 21.82 -18.83
N PRO A 218 -15.08 22.04 -17.68
CA PRO A 218 -15.03 21.11 -16.58
C PRO A 218 -15.67 19.77 -16.99
N ALA A 219 -14.97 18.66 -16.71
CA ALA A 219 -15.50 17.34 -16.96
C ALA A 219 -16.83 17.12 -16.21
N SER A 220 -17.77 16.40 -16.82
CA SER A 220 -19.02 16.05 -16.16
C SER A 220 -18.76 15.07 -15.00
N TRP A 221 -19.67 15.02 -14.03
CA TRP A 221 -19.62 14.04 -12.93
C TRP A 221 -19.51 12.60 -13.46
N ARG A 222 -20.26 12.26 -14.50
CA ARG A 222 -20.22 10.96 -15.17
C ARG A 222 -18.83 10.64 -15.75
N ALA A 223 -18.18 11.64 -16.35
CA ALA A 223 -16.83 11.48 -16.88
C ALA A 223 -15.80 11.25 -15.76
N MET A 224 -15.93 11.95 -14.62
CA MET A 224 -15.08 11.75 -13.45
C MET A 224 -15.25 10.35 -12.86
N TRP A 225 -16.49 9.86 -12.70
CA TRP A 225 -16.78 8.49 -12.26
C TRP A 225 -16.20 7.45 -13.22
N ARG A 226 -16.36 7.65 -14.52
CA ARG A 226 -15.84 6.74 -15.55
C ARG A 226 -14.31 6.69 -15.56
N PHE A 227 -13.67 7.80 -15.21
CA PHE A 227 -12.22 7.85 -15.05
C PHE A 227 -11.76 7.18 -13.75
N PHE A 228 -12.44 7.46 -12.64
CA PHE A 228 -12.05 7.03 -11.30
C PHE A 228 -12.23 5.53 -11.08
N TRP A 229 -13.38 4.98 -11.46
CA TRP A 229 -13.79 3.63 -11.06
C TRP A 229 -12.83 2.50 -11.49
N PRO A 230 -12.35 2.42 -12.74
CA PRO A 230 -11.46 1.34 -13.17
C PRO A 230 -10.12 1.35 -12.44
N VAL A 231 -9.63 2.56 -12.14
CA VAL A 231 -8.34 2.74 -11.46
C VAL A 231 -8.46 2.43 -9.96
N ALA A 232 -9.53 2.89 -9.34
CA ALA A 232 -9.84 2.59 -7.95
C ALA A 232 -10.02 1.09 -7.71
N LEU A 233 -10.72 0.39 -8.61
CA LEU A 233 -10.93 -1.06 -8.53
C LEU A 233 -9.61 -1.84 -8.55
N THR A 234 -8.66 -1.44 -9.41
CA THR A 234 -7.34 -2.10 -9.46
C THR A 234 -6.58 -1.95 -8.14
N SER A 235 -6.64 -0.76 -7.53
CA SER A 235 -5.99 -0.49 -6.25
C SER A 235 -6.69 -1.20 -5.09
N LEU A 236 -8.02 -1.24 -5.13
CA LEU A 236 -8.85 -1.96 -4.17
C LEU A 236 -8.51 -3.46 -4.18
N MET A 237 -8.44 -4.07 -5.35
CA MET A 237 -8.05 -5.47 -5.49
C MET A 237 -6.64 -5.75 -4.96
N PHE A 238 -5.72 -4.79 -5.11
CA PHE A 238 -4.39 -4.91 -4.51
C PHE A 238 -4.46 -4.89 -2.97
N ALA A 239 -5.18 -3.94 -2.41
CA ALA A 239 -5.33 -3.77 -0.97
C ALA A 239 -6.12 -4.92 -0.31
N LEU A 240 -7.07 -5.53 -1.03
CA LEU A 240 -7.93 -6.61 -0.53
C LEU A 240 -7.17 -7.92 -0.24
N SER A 241 -5.99 -8.11 -0.81
CA SER A 241 -5.21 -9.34 -0.65
C SER A 241 -4.87 -9.67 0.81
N ARG A 242 -4.53 -8.66 1.64
CA ARG A 242 -4.22 -8.86 3.07
C ARG A 242 -5.46 -9.10 3.92
N PRO A 243 -6.53 -8.28 3.84
CA PRO A 243 -7.78 -8.53 4.58
C PRO A 243 -8.38 -9.92 4.33
N VAL A 244 -8.41 -10.36 3.07
CA VAL A 244 -8.89 -11.70 2.72
C VAL A 244 -8.08 -12.79 3.41
N LEU A 245 -6.76 -12.65 3.41
CA LEU A 245 -5.88 -13.61 4.08
C LEU A 245 -6.09 -13.61 5.60
N TYR A 246 -6.16 -12.42 6.22
CA TYR A 246 -6.41 -12.28 7.65
C TYR A 246 -7.76 -12.85 8.07
N ALA A 247 -8.81 -12.71 7.24
CA ALA A 247 -10.13 -13.27 7.53
C ALA A 247 -10.08 -14.80 7.73
N TYR A 248 -9.27 -15.54 6.97
CA TYR A 248 -9.08 -16.97 7.17
C TYR A 248 -8.10 -17.30 8.30
N VAL A 249 -7.03 -16.53 8.47
CA VAL A 249 -6.07 -16.72 9.57
C VAL A 249 -6.75 -16.50 10.92
N ASN A 250 -7.69 -15.58 11.02
CA ASN A 250 -8.48 -15.32 12.23
C ASN A 250 -9.36 -16.50 12.66
N LEU A 251 -9.63 -17.46 11.77
CA LEU A 251 -10.35 -18.70 12.11
C LEU A 251 -9.46 -19.77 12.75
N THR A 252 -8.14 -19.56 12.77
CA THR A 252 -7.19 -20.52 13.35
C THR A 252 -7.06 -20.34 14.86
N THR A 253 -6.65 -21.40 15.57
CA THR A 253 -6.49 -21.38 17.04
C THR A 253 -5.41 -20.40 17.54
N GLN A 254 -4.46 -20.02 16.67
CA GLN A 254 -3.36 -19.11 17.02
C GLN A 254 -3.42 -17.83 16.19
N ALA A 255 -4.63 -17.33 15.94
CA ALA A 255 -4.92 -16.19 15.09
C ALA A 255 -4.10 -14.95 15.45
N VAL A 256 -4.14 -14.53 16.72
CA VAL A 256 -3.53 -13.28 17.20
C VAL A 256 -2.03 -13.24 16.92
N VAL A 257 -1.30 -14.28 17.34
CA VAL A 257 0.15 -14.38 17.12
C VAL A 257 0.48 -14.46 15.62
N THR A 258 -0.33 -15.22 14.86
CA THR A 258 -0.10 -15.38 13.42
C THR A 258 -0.34 -14.07 12.67
N VAL A 259 -1.40 -13.32 13.00
CA VAL A 259 -1.67 -12.00 12.39
C VAL A 259 -0.59 -10.99 12.75
N ALA A 260 -0.15 -10.95 14.01
CA ALA A 260 0.95 -10.10 14.45
C ALA A 260 2.25 -10.41 13.67
N ALA A 261 2.61 -11.68 13.56
CA ALA A 261 3.78 -12.10 12.80
C ALA A 261 3.69 -11.79 11.31
N LEU A 262 2.54 -12.05 10.69
CA LEU A 262 2.29 -11.71 9.28
C LEU A 262 2.35 -10.20 9.01
N ARG A 263 1.86 -9.37 9.96
CA ARG A 263 1.98 -7.92 9.85
C ARG A 263 3.45 -7.51 9.74
N VAL A 264 4.27 -7.93 10.70
CA VAL A 264 5.71 -7.64 10.71
C VAL A 264 6.38 -8.09 9.41
N ALA A 265 6.13 -9.36 9.02
CA ALA A 265 6.70 -9.94 7.82
C ALA A 265 6.28 -9.19 6.54
N PHE A 266 5.00 -8.88 6.37
CA PHE A 266 4.50 -8.16 5.18
C PHE A 266 5.01 -6.73 5.09
N ASP A 267 5.08 -6.03 6.23
CA ASP A 267 5.55 -4.65 6.25
C ASP A 267 7.05 -4.57 6.02
N PHE A 268 7.82 -5.54 6.53
CA PHE A 268 9.25 -5.62 6.23
C PHE A 268 9.52 -6.06 4.78
N ALA A 269 8.81 -7.08 4.28
CA ALA A 269 8.94 -7.52 2.88
C ALA A 269 8.62 -6.39 1.88
N ALA A 270 7.75 -5.43 2.27
CA ALA A 270 7.42 -4.30 1.43
C ALA A 270 8.65 -3.42 1.09
N PHE A 271 9.70 -3.37 1.94
CA PHE A 271 10.95 -2.66 1.62
C PHE A 271 11.61 -3.20 0.35
N PHE A 272 11.51 -4.50 0.12
CA PHE A 272 12.07 -5.18 -1.05
C PHE A 272 11.10 -5.19 -2.23
N GLN A 273 9.81 -5.15 -1.96
CA GLN A 273 8.76 -5.18 -3.00
C GLN A 273 8.53 -3.82 -3.66
N ASN A 274 8.55 -2.73 -2.88
CA ASN A 274 8.19 -1.41 -3.41
C ASN A 274 9.19 -0.87 -4.42
N PRO A 275 10.51 -1.00 -4.26
CA PRO A 275 11.46 -0.70 -5.32
C PRO A 275 11.18 -1.49 -6.60
N VAL A 276 10.86 -2.79 -6.48
CA VAL A 276 10.52 -3.65 -7.62
C VAL A 276 9.22 -3.21 -8.30
N ASN A 277 8.28 -2.62 -7.58
CA ASN A 277 7.06 -2.06 -8.15
C ASN A 277 7.32 -0.88 -9.10
N GLN A 278 8.45 -0.19 -8.97
CA GLN A 278 8.82 0.91 -9.85
C GLN A 278 9.31 0.45 -11.23
N PHE A 279 9.61 -0.82 -11.42
CA PHE A 279 10.10 -1.37 -12.70
C PHE A 279 9.13 -1.18 -13.87
N ARG A 280 7.83 -1.12 -13.61
CA ARG A 280 6.84 -0.78 -14.64
C ARG A 280 7.10 0.58 -15.30
N HIS A 281 7.63 1.55 -14.52
CA HIS A 281 7.99 2.88 -15.03
C HIS A 281 9.29 2.84 -15.83
N VAL A 282 10.28 2.05 -15.37
CA VAL A 282 11.53 1.82 -16.12
C VAL A 282 11.22 1.17 -17.47
N TYR A 283 10.35 0.15 -17.50
CA TYR A 283 9.96 -0.49 -18.75
C TYR A 283 9.17 0.46 -19.66
N ALA A 284 8.27 1.24 -19.09
CA ALA A 284 7.49 2.22 -19.86
C ALA A 284 8.39 3.28 -20.53
N MET A 285 9.49 3.67 -19.88
CA MET A 285 10.43 4.67 -20.40
C MET A 285 11.40 4.12 -21.42
N PHE A 286 12.01 2.96 -21.14
CA PHE A 286 13.12 2.41 -21.93
C PHE A 286 12.79 1.13 -22.70
N GLY A 287 11.69 0.45 -22.35
CA GLY A 287 11.37 -0.88 -22.85
C GLY A 287 11.04 -0.95 -24.35
N ALA A 288 10.63 0.17 -24.96
CA ALA A 288 10.40 0.25 -26.42
C ALA A 288 11.73 0.28 -27.20
N THR A 289 12.79 0.84 -26.61
CA THR A 289 14.09 1.05 -27.29
C THR A 289 15.11 -0.03 -26.93
N ASP A 290 15.12 -0.52 -25.68
CA ASP A 290 16.01 -1.61 -25.23
C ASP A 290 15.32 -2.58 -24.27
N PRO A 291 14.43 -3.45 -24.75
CA PRO A 291 13.69 -4.39 -23.90
C PRO A 291 14.60 -5.40 -23.17
N ASN A 292 15.71 -5.79 -23.79
CA ASN A 292 16.63 -6.78 -23.22
C ASN A 292 17.55 -6.16 -22.15
N GLY A 293 18.02 -4.94 -22.35
CA GLY A 293 18.79 -4.19 -21.34
C GLY A 293 17.97 -3.90 -20.09
N VAL A 294 16.74 -3.40 -20.29
CA VAL A 294 15.79 -3.17 -19.19
C VAL A 294 15.50 -4.46 -18.42
N ARG A 295 15.25 -5.57 -19.12
CA ARG A 295 15.02 -6.87 -18.48
C ARG A 295 16.23 -7.30 -17.64
N ARG A 296 17.45 -7.23 -18.18
CA ARG A 296 18.68 -7.56 -17.44
C ARG A 296 18.88 -6.68 -16.23
N PHE A 297 18.65 -5.37 -16.37
CA PHE A 297 18.70 -4.40 -15.26
C PHE A 297 17.72 -4.79 -14.15
N MET A 298 16.43 -5.00 -14.48
CA MET A 298 15.40 -5.36 -13.53
C MET A 298 15.75 -6.63 -12.74
N PHE A 299 16.22 -7.69 -13.43
CA PHE A 299 16.59 -8.94 -12.76
C PHE A 299 17.84 -8.81 -11.89
N ARG A 300 18.84 -8.01 -12.29
CA ARG A 300 20.02 -7.74 -11.45
C ARG A 300 19.62 -7.03 -10.16
N VAL A 301 18.81 -5.97 -10.24
CA VAL A 301 18.33 -5.24 -9.06
C VAL A 301 17.49 -6.15 -8.18
N THR A 302 16.58 -6.94 -8.76
CA THR A 302 15.78 -7.91 -8.00
C THR A 302 16.69 -8.94 -7.30
N GLY A 303 17.68 -9.47 -7.98
CA GLY A 303 18.64 -10.43 -7.40
C GLY A 303 19.37 -9.85 -6.19
N VAL A 304 19.84 -8.60 -6.26
CA VAL A 304 20.45 -7.91 -5.12
C VAL A 304 19.47 -7.75 -3.97
N LEU A 305 18.24 -7.32 -4.23
CA LEU A 305 17.21 -7.14 -3.19
C LEU A 305 16.86 -8.48 -2.52
N VAL A 306 16.71 -9.55 -3.31
CA VAL A 306 16.45 -10.91 -2.78
C VAL A 306 17.65 -11.42 -1.97
N ALA A 307 18.87 -11.20 -2.44
CA ALA A 307 20.07 -11.60 -1.72
C ALA A 307 20.19 -10.90 -0.36
N ILE A 308 19.92 -9.58 -0.30
CA ILE A 308 19.89 -8.82 0.96
C ILE A 308 18.80 -9.37 1.88
N MET A 309 17.58 -9.59 1.36
CA MET A 309 16.48 -10.13 2.11
C MET A 309 16.77 -11.52 2.66
N ALA A 310 17.35 -12.41 1.82
CA ALA A 310 17.75 -13.75 2.20
C ALA A 310 18.87 -13.72 3.26
N LEU A 311 19.86 -12.84 3.10
CA LEU A 311 20.93 -12.64 4.08
C LEU A 311 20.35 -12.29 5.46
N ILE A 312 19.38 -11.35 5.52
CA ILE A 312 18.75 -10.98 6.79
C ILE A 312 17.96 -12.15 7.38
N VAL A 313 17.19 -12.86 6.56
CA VAL A 313 16.24 -13.88 7.05
C VAL A 313 16.90 -15.20 7.42
N PHE A 314 17.90 -15.64 6.64
CA PHE A 314 18.54 -16.95 6.82
C PHE A 314 19.84 -16.90 7.65
N THR A 315 20.19 -15.76 8.22
CA THR A 315 21.32 -15.59 9.12
C THR A 315 20.88 -15.04 10.48
N PRO A 316 21.74 -15.00 11.51
CA PRO A 316 21.43 -14.36 12.79
C PRO A 316 21.02 -12.89 12.71
N LEU A 317 21.19 -12.23 11.55
CA LEU A 317 20.75 -10.85 11.32
C LEU A 317 19.24 -10.68 11.51
N SER A 318 18.44 -11.74 11.35
CA SER A 318 17.00 -11.67 11.66
C SER A 318 16.74 -11.31 13.12
N GLY A 319 17.51 -11.88 14.06
CA GLY A 319 17.44 -11.52 15.48
C GLY A 319 17.86 -10.08 15.76
N VAL A 320 18.88 -9.58 15.04
CA VAL A 320 19.30 -8.18 15.17
C VAL A 320 18.24 -7.23 14.62
N VAL A 321 17.73 -7.48 13.41
CA VAL A 321 16.77 -6.59 12.74
C VAL A 321 15.40 -6.64 13.41
N PHE A 322 14.82 -7.80 13.62
CA PHE A 322 13.49 -7.93 14.20
C PHE A 322 13.51 -7.86 15.72
N GLY A 323 14.49 -8.49 16.38
CA GLY A 323 14.62 -8.50 17.83
C GLY A 323 15.13 -7.14 18.35
N HIS A 324 16.40 -6.83 18.13
CA HIS A 324 17.00 -5.64 18.74
C HIS A 324 16.48 -4.32 18.14
N LEU A 325 16.42 -4.21 16.80
CA LEU A 325 16.01 -2.95 16.15
C LEU A 325 14.51 -2.70 16.28
N LEU A 326 13.68 -3.70 15.96
CA LEU A 326 12.22 -3.57 16.01
C LEU A 326 11.63 -3.96 17.37
N GLY A 327 12.39 -4.61 18.27
CA GLY A 327 11.94 -5.00 19.59
C GLY A 327 10.90 -6.13 19.58
N ILE A 328 10.91 -6.98 18.54
CA ILE A 328 9.96 -8.09 18.40
C ILE A 328 10.58 -9.33 19.01
N GLU A 329 9.87 -10.00 19.91
CA GLU A 329 10.39 -11.12 20.69
C GLU A 329 9.49 -12.36 20.61
N GLY A 330 10.00 -13.45 21.17
CA GLY A 330 9.24 -14.68 21.41
C GLY A 330 8.66 -15.32 20.15
N GLU A 331 7.42 -15.76 20.25
CA GLU A 331 6.73 -16.50 19.19
C GLU A 331 6.44 -15.64 17.94
N VAL A 332 6.20 -14.34 18.13
CA VAL A 332 5.99 -13.41 17.00
C VAL A 332 7.25 -13.30 16.16
N LEU A 333 8.44 -13.19 16.79
CA LEU A 333 9.72 -13.14 16.08
C LEU A 333 9.95 -14.42 15.26
N ARG A 334 9.75 -15.57 15.89
CA ARG A 334 9.94 -16.88 15.26
C ARG A 334 9.03 -17.03 14.03
N ARG A 335 7.75 -16.72 14.18
CA ARG A 335 6.76 -16.80 13.08
C ARG A 335 6.98 -15.76 12.00
N ALA A 336 7.35 -14.53 12.36
CA ALA A 336 7.66 -13.48 11.39
C ALA A 336 8.86 -13.88 10.51
N THR A 337 9.92 -14.43 11.11
CA THR A 337 11.09 -14.93 10.36
C THR A 337 10.71 -16.08 9.43
N GLN A 338 9.84 -17.00 9.87
CA GLN A 338 9.34 -18.10 9.04
C GLN A 338 8.50 -17.59 7.85
N ALA A 339 7.62 -16.61 8.08
CA ALA A 339 6.86 -15.95 7.02
C ALA A 339 7.78 -15.23 6.03
N MET A 340 8.80 -14.53 6.54
CA MET A 340 9.79 -13.82 5.71
C MET A 340 10.60 -14.77 4.83
N ALA A 341 10.97 -15.96 5.32
CA ALA A 341 11.67 -16.97 4.52
C ALA A 341 10.89 -17.35 3.25
N VAL A 342 9.57 -17.50 3.37
CA VAL A 342 8.68 -17.73 2.24
C VAL A 342 8.57 -16.48 1.35
N LEU A 343 8.44 -15.29 1.95
CA LEU A 343 8.30 -14.03 1.22
C LEU A 343 9.56 -13.60 0.44
N CYS A 344 10.72 -14.23 0.66
CA CYS A 344 11.92 -14.02 -0.16
C CYS A 344 11.68 -14.27 -1.66
N LEU A 345 10.69 -15.10 -2.01
CA LEU A 345 10.32 -15.38 -3.40
C LEU A 345 9.49 -14.24 -4.04
N ILE A 346 8.83 -13.42 -3.23
CA ILE A 346 7.84 -12.46 -3.74
C ILE A 346 8.42 -11.35 -4.63
N PRO A 347 9.63 -10.78 -4.36
CA PRO A 347 10.20 -9.77 -5.24
C PRO A 347 10.45 -10.27 -6.67
N VAL A 348 10.80 -11.56 -6.83
CA VAL A 348 11.01 -12.17 -8.15
C VAL A 348 9.68 -12.22 -8.93
N ILE A 349 8.62 -12.67 -8.29
CA ILE A 349 7.29 -12.77 -8.91
C ILE A 349 6.75 -11.38 -9.26
N ILE A 350 6.94 -10.40 -8.37
CA ILE A 350 6.55 -9.01 -8.61
C ILE A 350 7.37 -8.41 -9.76
N ALA A 351 8.68 -8.73 -9.89
CA ALA A 351 9.50 -8.27 -11.01
C ALA A 351 8.98 -8.80 -12.35
N LEU A 352 8.66 -10.10 -12.43
CA LEU A 352 8.05 -10.72 -13.60
C LEU A 352 6.71 -10.07 -13.95
N ARG A 353 5.85 -9.85 -12.94
CA ARG A 353 4.58 -9.14 -13.10
C ARG A 353 4.79 -7.73 -13.67
N ASN A 354 5.68 -6.94 -13.06
CA ASN A 354 5.88 -5.55 -13.44
C ASN A 354 6.55 -5.38 -14.81
N LEU A 355 7.39 -6.33 -15.22
CA LEU A 355 7.90 -6.39 -16.59
C LEU A 355 6.74 -6.48 -17.61
N ASN A 356 5.77 -7.34 -17.35
CA ASN A 356 4.62 -7.52 -18.22
C ASN A 356 3.61 -6.36 -18.10
N HIS A 357 3.39 -5.82 -16.90
CA HIS A 357 2.61 -4.59 -16.70
C HIS A 357 3.20 -3.42 -17.49
N GLY A 358 4.53 -3.22 -17.48
CA GLY A 358 5.19 -2.21 -18.28
C GLY A 358 4.93 -2.37 -19.77
N LYS A 359 5.00 -3.60 -20.30
CA LYS A 359 4.64 -3.92 -21.70
C LYS A 359 3.19 -3.55 -22.03
N MET A 360 2.25 -3.86 -21.13
CA MET A 360 0.83 -3.55 -21.32
C MET A 360 0.53 -2.05 -21.25
N LEU A 361 1.19 -1.32 -20.37
CA LEU A 361 1.07 0.13 -20.26
C LEU A 361 1.50 0.81 -21.56
N VAL A 362 2.64 0.42 -22.11
CA VAL A 362 3.14 0.95 -23.41
C VAL A 362 2.14 0.67 -24.53
N ARG A 363 1.51 -0.52 -24.53
CA ARG A 363 0.51 -0.94 -25.52
C ARG A 363 -0.91 -0.45 -25.24
N ARG A 364 -1.14 0.31 -24.15
CA ARG A 364 -2.45 0.82 -23.69
C ARG A 364 -3.51 -0.27 -23.45
N LYS A 365 -3.09 -1.50 -23.08
CA LYS A 365 -3.98 -2.65 -22.85
C LYS A 365 -4.12 -2.95 -21.35
N THR A 366 -4.79 -2.08 -20.62
CA THR A 366 -4.87 -2.14 -19.14
C THR A 366 -5.97 -3.07 -18.62
N THR A 367 -6.95 -3.46 -19.45
CA THR A 367 -8.09 -4.32 -19.01
C THR A 367 -7.62 -5.68 -18.50
N ALA A 368 -6.63 -6.31 -19.16
CA ALA A 368 -6.09 -7.59 -18.71
C ALA A 368 -5.38 -7.48 -17.33
N MET A 369 -4.82 -6.31 -16.99
CA MET A 369 -4.24 -6.06 -15.67
C MET A 369 -5.33 -6.07 -14.59
N ALA A 370 -6.49 -5.46 -14.85
CA ALA A 370 -7.61 -5.44 -13.92
C ALA A 370 -8.18 -6.85 -13.69
N VAL A 371 -8.40 -7.62 -14.76
CA VAL A 371 -8.88 -9.01 -14.67
C VAL A 371 -7.88 -9.87 -13.88
N ALA A 372 -6.59 -9.76 -14.19
CA ALA A 372 -5.55 -10.51 -13.48
C ALA A 372 -5.50 -10.16 -11.98
N ALA A 373 -5.73 -8.88 -11.60
CA ALA A 373 -5.79 -8.46 -10.20
C ALA A 373 -7.01 -9.04 -9.46
N ILE A 374 -8.17 -9.15 -10.10
CA ILE A 374 -9.35 -9.82 -9.52
C ILE A 374 -9.05 -11.32 -9.31
N LEU A 375 -8.53 -11.99 -10.33
CA LEU A 375 -8.20 -13.42 -10.25
C LEU A 375 -7.15 -13.71 -9.18
N ARG A 376 -6.16 -12.81 -8.98
CA ARG A 376 -5.24 -12.92 -7.84
C ARG A 376 -5.97 -13.02 -6.52
N VAL A 377 -6.91 -12.10 -6.23
CA VAL A 377 -7.65 -12.09 -4.96
C VAL A 377 -8.48 -13.35 -4.80
N LEU A 378 -9.13 -13.81 -5.86
CA LEU A 378 -9.90 -15.07 -5.86
C LEU A 378 -9.00 -16.26 -5.55
N VAL A 379 -7.82 -16.34 -6.17
CA VAL A 379 -6.85 -17.43 -5.91
C VAL A 379 -6.37 -17.40 -4.47
N ILE A 380 -6.07 -16.22 -3.92
CA ILE A 380 -5.69 -16.08 -2.50
C ILE A 380 -6.83 -16.58 -1.60
N ALA A 381 -8.07 -16.19 -1.87
CA ALA A 381 -9.23 -16.60 -1.08
C ALA A 381 -9.45 -18.12 -1.12
N VAL A 382 -9.41 -18.71 -2.32
CA VAL A 382 -9.58 -20.16 -2.52
C VAL A 382 -8.45 -20.94 -1.85
N ALA A 383 -7.19 -20.51 -2.03
CA ALA A 383 -6.03 -21.16 -1.41
C ALA A 383 -6.09 -21.05 0.13
N ALA A 384 -6.40 -19.88 0.68
CA ALA A 384 -6.54 -19.69 2.12
C ALA A 384 -7.68 -20.54 2.70
N ARG A 385 -8.83 -20.61 2.00
CA ARG A 385 -9.97 -21.47 2.37
C ARG A 385 -9.59 -22.94 2.38
N ALA A 386 -8.91 -23.42 1.34
CA ALA A 386 -8.47 -24.81 1.24
C ALA A 386 -7.48 -25.18 2.35
N LEU A 387 -6.48 -24.31 2.61
CA LEU A 387 -5.51 -24.52 3.69
C LEU A 387 -6.16 -24.50 5.07
N TYR A 388 -7.16 -23.62 5.28
CA TYR A 388 -7.94 -23.61 6.51
C TYR A 388 -8.74 -24.91 6.69
N ALA A 389 -9.44 -25.35 5.64
CA ALA A 389 -10.26 -26.57 5.70
C ALA A 389 -9.44 -27.85 5.96
N THR A 390 -8.17 -27.87 5.54
CA THR A 390 -7.24 -29.00 5.80
C THR A 390 -6.48 -28.86 7.12
N GLY A 391 -6.66 -27.77 7.88
CA GLY A 391 -5.94 -27.49 9.12
C GLY A 391 -4.47 -27.07 8.93
N TRP A 392 -4.06 -26.74 7.70
CA TRP A 392 -2.67 -26.40 7.35
C TRP A 392 -2.42 -24.90 7.24
N LEU A 393 -3.39 -24.07 7.60
CA LEU A 393 -3.24 -22.61 7.50
C LEU A 393 -2.42 -22.08 8.68
N ASP A 394 -1.17 -21.73 8.41
CA ASP A 394 -0.24 -21.08 9.32
C ASP A 394 0.42 -19.85 8.67
N GLN A 395 1.42 -19.23 9.30
CA GLN A 395 2.13 -18.07 8.76
C GLN A 395 2.90 -18.35 7.46
N ARG A 396 3.38 -19.60 7.24
CA ARG A 396 4.13 -19.99 6.03
C ARG A 396 3.18 -20.24 4.87
N THR A 397 2.15 -21.02 5.11
CA THR A 397 1.16 -21.39 4.09
C THR A 397 0.28 -20.18 3.70
N ALA A 398 0.01 -19.27 4.62
CA ALA A 398 -0.61 -17.98 4.33
C ALA A 398 0.23 -17.14 3.35
N CYS A 399 1.56 -17.10 3.55
CA CYS A 399 2.47 -16.45 2.60
C CYS A 399 2.52 -17.18 1.25
N LEU A 400 2.46 -18.53 1.23
CA LEU A 400 2.38 -19.30 -0.01
C LEU A 400 1.10 -19.01 -0.79
N ALA A 401 -0.06 -18.89 -0.11
CA ALA A 401 -1.32 -18.51 -0.74
C ALA A 401 -1.22 -17.11 -1.40
N LEU A 402 -0.57 -16.16 -0.71
CA LEU A 402 -0.32 -14.82 -1.26
C LEU A 402 0.59 -14.88 -2.50
N ILE A 403 1.69 -15.63 -2.44
CA ILE A 403 2.64 -15.83 -3.53
C ILE A 403 1.96 -16.48 -4.73
N LEU A 404 1.14 -17.52 -4.51
CA LEU A 404 0.36 -18.18 -5.57
C LEU A 404 -0.54 -17.19 -6.29
N GLY A 405 -1.25 -16.35 -5.55
CA GLY A 405 -2.07 -15.29 -6.15
C GLY A 405 -1.26 -14.34 -7.04
N PHE A 406 -0.11 -13.87 -6.58
CA PHE A 406 0.77 -13.01 -7.40
C PHE A 406 1.38 -13.73 -8.59
N ALA A 407 1.69 -15.02 -8.46
CA ALA A 407 2.20 -15.85 -9.56
C ALA A 407 1.14 -16.04 -10.67
N VAL A 408 -0.11 -16.29 -10.28
CA VAL A 408 -1.24 -16.38 -11.22
C VAL A 408 -1.47 -15.04 -11.93
N GLU A 409 -1.45 -13.92 -11.20
CA GLU A 409 -1.52 -12.58 -11.81
C GLU A 409 -0.40 -12.39 -12.84
N ALA A 410 0.85 -12.68 -12.46
CA ALA A 410 2.00 -12.54 -13.34
C ALA A 410 1.89 -13.42 -14.60
N PHE A 411 1.38 -14.64 -14.45
CA PHE A 411 1.14 -15.58 -15.56
C PHE A 411 0.08 -15.08 -16.54
N ILE A 412 -1.07 -14.63 -16.02
CA ILE A 412 -2.19 -14.13 -16.86
C ILE A 412 -1.74 -12.90 -17.66
N VAL A 413 -1.06 -11.95 -16.99
CA VAL A 413 -0.54 -10.75 -17.65
C VAL A 413 0.52 -11.12 -18.70
N HIS A 414 1.34 -12.15 -18.44
CA HIS A 414 2.32 -12.65 -19.39
C HIS A 414 1.65 -13.26 -20.65
N GLN A 415 0.64 -14.10 -20.46
CA GLN A 415 -0.11 -14.72 -21.57
C GLN A 415 -0.85 -13.68 -22.41
N ALA A 416 -1.51 -12.71 -21.77
CA ALA A 416 -2.16 -11.60 -22.46
C ALA A 416 -1.16 -10.77 -23.30
N GLY A 417 0.08 -10.63 -22.81
CA GLY A 417 1.17 -9.98 -23.54
C GLY A 417 1.67 -10.76 -24.76
N ARG A 418 1.63 -12.10 -24.72
CA ARG A 418 2.05 -12.98 -25.82
C ARG A 418 1.02 -13.06 -26.97
N ARG A 419 -0.24 -13.26 -26.66
CA ARG A 419 -1.33 -13.38 -27.66
C ARG A 419 -1.42 -12.18 -28.60
N HIS A 420 -0.95 -11.01 -28.15
CA HIS A 420 -0.96 -9.78 -28.92
C HIS A 420 0.40 -9.41 -29.53
N ALA A 421 1.42 -10.25 -29.41
CA ALA A 421 2.66 -10.12 -30.18
C ALA A 421 2.58 -10.92 -31.50
N ALA A 422 1.56 -11.79 -31.63
CA ALA A 422 1.31 -12.62 -32.78
C ALA A 422 0.23 -12.06 -33.75
N THR A 423 -0.43 -10.93 -33.35
CA THR A 423 -1.30 -10.11 -34.18
C THR A 423 -0.67 -8.74 -34.42
#